data_ed3f31dde5624e59d11adde330d201a7
#
_entry.id   ed3f31dde5624e59d11adde330d201a7
#
_cell.length_a   1.000
_cell.length_b   1.000
_cell.length_c   1.000
_cell.angle_alpha   90.00
_cell.angle_beta   90.00
_cell.angle_gamma   90.00
#
_symmetry.space_group_name_H-M   'P 1'
#
loop_
_entity.id
_entity.type
_entity.pdbx_description
1 polymer ?
#
loop_
_entity_poly.entity_id
_entity_poly.type
_entity_poly.pdbx_seq_one_letter_code
_entity_poly.pdbx_strand_id
1 'polypeptide(L)'
;MLEKSTLASQPSLSRFWDRISESPDALLQLQALNQAMLDKVRIQRNATELVLDLDSTYSDTYGDQEETAFNTHYQTTGYHPLVAFDGLTKDFLKAELRSGNTYCSTGAADFLNPLLEHYNQTVPVSTILVRADSGFAAPELYDLCEEKEHQYVIRLKRNARLHKFAEQFVQVGDETEWSQKEEHFYSIRYQAGTWKHDRRVCIRSVREANELIFHHEFIITNLSDVVSTEQVYQTYWKRGTMENFIKEAKNGFFFDKTDSSHFLENAVRMMVSVLSYNINNFIRTLAFPEKAKGLQIQSIRLRFFKIAGKLIHSGRRMMLKLSTHHVYQDEFFHILRQIQSLSW
;
A
#
# COMPACT_ATOMS: atom_id res chain seq x y z
N MET A 1 -29.08 -15.77 13.59
CA MET A 1 -30.04 -14.69 13.33
C MET A 1 -30.12 -14.45 11.82
N LEU A 2 -30.90 -15.26 11.10
CA LEU A 2 -31.22 -15.09 9.68
C LEU A 2 -32.74 -15.36 9.54
N GLU A 3 -33.53 -14.41 10.03
CA GLU A 3 -35.00 -14.48 9.92
C GLU A 3 -35.54 -13.87 8.63
N LYS A 4 -34.70 -13.32 7.76
CA LYS A 4 -35.15 -12.76 6.48
C LYS A 4 -34.70 -13.65 5.32
N SER A 5 -35.66 -14.03 4.51
CA SER A 5 -35.50 -14.86 3.31
C SER A 5 -34.83 -14.13 2.12
N THR A 6 -34.56 -12.84 2.25
CA THR A 6 -34.02 -11.99 1.18
C THR A 6 -32.81 -11.21 1.65
N LEU A 7 -31.85 -11.04 0.76
CA LEU A 7 -30.71 -10.13 0.94
C LEU A 7 -31.22 -8.67 1.05
N ALA A 8 -30.38 -7.80 1.61
CA ALA A 8 -30.68 -6.38 1.68
C ALA A 8 -30.99 -5.81 0.28
N SER A 9 -32.09 -5.06 0.17
CA SER A 9 -32.42 -4.37 -1.08
C SER A 9 -31.44 -3.22 -1.36
N GLN A 10 -31.35 -2.80 -2.63
CA GLN A 10 -30.54 -1.63 -2.98
C GLN A 10 -30.87 -0.39 -2.15
N PRO A 11 -32.14 -0.01 -1.92
CA PRO A 11 -32.45 1.12 -1.03
C PRO A 11 -32.03 0.92 0.42
N SER A 12 -31.91 -0.33 0.89
CA SER A 12 -31.39 -0.62 2.23
C SER A 12 -29.90 -0.43 2.32
N LEU A 13 -29.17 -0.73 1.24
CA LEU A 13 -27.72 -0.48 1.15
C LEU A 13 -27.44 1.02 1.03
N SER A 14 -28.17 1.77 0.22
CA SER A 14 -28.01 3.24 0.13
C SER A 14 -28.24 3.88 1.50
N ARG A 15 -29.36 3.59 2.17
CA ARG A 15 -29.65 4.09 3.52
C ARG A 15 -28.63 3.65 4.59
N PHE A 16 -27.91 2.57 4.36
CA PHE A 16 -26.82 2.17 5.25
C PHE A 16 -25.63 3.14 5.12
N TRP A 17 -25.29 3.49 3.88
CA TRP A 17 -24.21 4.46 3.63
C TRP A 17 -24.57 5.84 4.15
N ASP A 18 -25.79 6.33 3.88
CA ASP A 18 -26.28 7.61 4.38
C ASP A 18 -26.15 7.68 5.92
N ARG A 19 -26.62 6.66 6.64
CA ARG A 19 -26.55 6.63 8.12
C ARG A 19 -25.13 6.57 8.67
N ILE A 20 -24.20 5.90 7.99
CA ILE A 20 -22.81 5.86 8.45
C ILE A 20 -22.14 7.21 8.24
N SER A 21 -22.36 7.83 7.10
CA SER A 21 -21.76 9.12 6.78
C SER A 21 -22.37 10.29 7.57
N GLU A 22 -23.60 10.16 8.07
CA GLU A 22 -24.20 11.13 9.00
C GLU A 22 -23.55 11.14 10.38
N SER A 23 -22.82 10.07 10.76
CA SER A 23 -22.09 10.04 12.02
C SER A 23 -20.78 10.81 11.89
N PRO A 24 -20.54 11.89 12.63
CA PRO A 24 -19.33 12.72 12.52
C PRO A 24 -18.04 11.92 12.72
N ASP A 25 -18.10 10.87 13.55
CA ASP A 25 -16.95 10.07 13.95
C ASP A 25 -16.78 8.76 13.16
N ALA A 26 -17.67 8.46 12.20
CA ALA A 26 -17.69 7.17 11.52
C ALA A 26 -16.34 6.84 10.86
N LEU A 27 -15.74 7.80 10.15
CA LEU A 27 -14.45 7.62 9.51
C LEU A 27 -13.34 7.35 10.53
N LEU A 28 -13.29 8.12 11.61
CA LEU A 28 -12.32 7.95 12.70
C LEU A 28 -12.46 6.60 13.40
N GLN A 29 -13.70 6.15 13.65
CA GLN A 29 -13.96 4.84 14.25
C GLN A 29 -13.51 3.69 13.33
N LEU A 30 -13.73 3.79 12.03
CA LEU A 30 -13.27 2.79 11.07
C LEU A 30 -11.74 2.76 10.95
N GLN A 31 -11.10 3.93 11.01
CA GLN A 31 -9.63 4.02 11.03
C GLN A 31 -9.06 3.42 12.32
N ALA A 32 -9.65 3.72 13.47
CA ALA A 32 -9.27 3.13 14.75
C ALA A 32 -9.47 1.60 14.77
N LEU A 33 -10.58 1.12 14.21
CA LEU A 33 -10.83 -0.32 14.06
C LEU A 33 -9.75 -0.98 13.18
N ASN A 34 -9.41 -0.36 12.04
CA ASN A 34 -8.34 -0.86 11.17
C ASN A 34 -7.02 -0.98 11.93
N GLN A 35 -6.63 0.06 12.65
CA GLN A 35 -5.38 0.07 13.43
C GLN A 35 -5.38 -1.01 14.52
N ALA A 36 -6.48 -1.16 15.27
CA ALA A 36 -6.59 -2.19 16.31
C ALA A 36 -6.49 -3.62 15.73
N MET A 37 -7.05 -3.86 14.55
CA MET A 37 -6.93 -5.14 13.86
C MET A 37 -5.49 -5.38 13.38
N LEU A 38 -4.83 -4.38 12.81
CA LEU A 38 -3.43 -4.45 12.38
C LEU A 38 -2.52 -4.81 13.55
N ASP A 39 -2.68 -4.17 14.70
CA ASP A 39 -1.87 -4.39 15.90
C ASP A 39 -1.97 -5.82 16.39
N LYS A 40 -3.20 -6.35 16.52
CA LYS A 40 -3.44 -7.74 16.91
C LYS A 40 -2.79 -8.74 15.95
N VAL A 41 -2.93 -8.50 14.65
CA VAL A 41 -2.38 -9.41 13.63
C VAL A 41 -0.85 -9.33 13.60
N ARG A 42 -0.25 -8.15 13.79
CA ARG A 42 1.21 -8.01 13.90
C ARG A 42 1.76 -8.80 15.10
N ILE A 43 1.11 -8.71 16.26
CA ILE A 43 1.48 -9.49 17.44
C ILE A 43 1.41 -11.00 17.14
N GLN A 44 0.35 -11.47 16.52
CA GLN A 44 0.20 -12.90 16.17
C GLN A 44 1.25 -13.40 15.18
N ARG A 45 1.74 -12.50 14.29
CA ARG A 45 2.81 -12.81 13.32
C ARG A 45 4.20 -12.67 13.91
N ASN A 46 4.36 -12.15 15.14
CA ASN A 46 5.64 -11.72 15.70
C ASN A 46 6.40 -10.76 14.77
N ALA A 47 5.68 -9.84 14.12
CA ALA A 47 6.23 -8.92 13.13
C ALA A 47 6.88 -7.71 13.84
N THR A 48 8.20 -7.71 13.95
CA THR A 48 8.99 -6.66 14.64
C THR A 48 9.54 -5.59 13.70
N GLU A 49 9.50 -5.82 12.40
CA GLU A 49 9.94 -4.87 11.37
C GLU A 49 8.75 -4.29 10.63
N LEU A 50 8.84 -3.04 10.21
CA LEU A 50 7.85 -2.37 9.38
C LEU A 50 8.53 -1.72 8.19
N VAL A 51 8.11 -2.09 6.99
CA VAL A 51 8.48 -1.39 5.75
C VAL A 51 7.25 -0.66 5.26
N LEU A 52 7.23 0.65 5.48
CA LEU A 52 6.11 1.50 5.15
C LEU A 52 6.27 2.02 3.72
N ASP A 53 5.53 1.43 2.79
CA ASP A 53 5.45 1.88 1.41
C ASP A 53 4.37 2.94 1.26
N LEU A 54 4.76 4.12 0.80
CA LEU A 54 3.89 5.27 0.55
C LEU A 54 3.68 5.44 -0.95
N ASP A 55 2.42 5.62 -1.34
CA ASP A 55 2.02 5.90 -2.72
C ASP A 55 0.74 6.71 -2.77
N SER A 56 0.42 7.19 -3.95
CA SER A 56 -0.88 7.76 -4.26
C SER A 56 -1.49 7.07 -5.48
N THR A 57 -2.80 7.10 -5.57
CA THR A 57 -3.50 6.49 -6.68
C THR A 57 -4.64 7.40 -7.10
N TYR A 58 -5.35 7.06 -8.16
CA TYR A 58 -6.50 7.83 -8.60
C TYR A 58 -7.79 7.04 -8.41
N SER A 59 -8.89 7.78 -8.29
CA SER A 59 -10.25 7.27 -8.27
C SER A 59 -11.10 8.15 -9.18
N ASP A 60 -11.53 7.58 -10.30
CA ASP A 60 -12.35 8.29 -11.28
C ASP A 60 -13.74 8.57 -10.72
N THR A 61 -14.28 9.75 -11.04
CA THR A 61 -15.63 10.14 -10.67
C THR A 61 -16.44 10.50 -11.90
N TYR A 62 -17.74 10.34 -11.79
CA TYR A 62 -18.70 10.68 -12.82
C TYR A 62 -19.74 11.64 -12.25
N GLY A 63 -19.99 12.74 -12.97
CA GLY A 63 -20.87 13.81 -12.51
C GLY A 63 -20.23 14.72 -11.47
N ASP A 64 -21.07 15.54 -10.84
CA ASP A 64 -20.62 16.50 -9.84
C ASP A 64 -20.55 15.85 -8.46
N GLN A 65 -19.35 15.74 -7.93
CA GLN A 65 -19.08 15.24 -6.58
C GLN A 65 -18.25 16.26 -5.83
N GLU A 66 -18.46 16.34 -4.51
CA GLU A 66 -17.73 17.24 -3.63
C GLU A 66 -16.22 17.02 -3.73
N GLU A 67 -15.44 18.10 -3.76
CA GLU A 67 -13.97 18.10 -3.74
C GLU A 67 -13.29 17.35 -4.90
N THR A 68 -14.01 17.00 -5.96
CA THR A 68 -13.35 16.44 -7.15
C THR A 68 -12.60 17.50 -7.93
N ALA A 69 -11.49 17.11 -8.53
CA ALA A 69 -10.70 17.99 -9.39
C ALA A 69 -10.02 17.18 -10.52
N PHE A 70 -9.65 17.90 -11.59
CA PHE A 70 -8.91 17.31 -12.70
C PHE A 70 -7.46 17.01 -12.31
N ASN A 71 -7.03 15.78 -12.52
CA ASN A 71 -5.67 15.34 -12.31
C ASN A 71 -4.91 15.31 -13.65
N THR A 72 -3.89 16.15 -13.79
CA THR A 72 -3.12 16.28 -15.03
C THR A 72 -2.24 15.05 -15.32
N HIS A 73 -1.85 14.29 -14.31
CA HIS A 73 -1.03 13.08 -14.49
C HIS A 73 -1.87 11.93 -15.05
N TYR A 74 -3.06 11.71 -14.48
CA TYR A 74 -3.97 10.63 -14.89
C TYR A 74 -4.95 11.04 -15.99
N GLN A 75 -5.00 12.34 -16.37
CA GLN A 75 -5.91 12.90 -17.39
C GLN A 75 -7.38 12.58 -17.10
N THR A 76 -7.78 12.62 -15.83
CA THR A 76 -9.13 12.32 -15.38
C THR A 76 -9.58 13.24 -14.25
N THR A 77 -10.89 13.41 -14.09
CA THR A 77 -11.49 14.12 -12.94
C THR A 77 -11.86 13.12 -11.87
N GLY A 78 -11.55 13.43 -10.62
CA GLY A 78 -11.86 12.57 -9.50
C GLY A 78 -11.08 12.91 -8.25
N TYR A 79 -10.67 11.88 -7.53
CA TYR A 79 -9.88 11.96 -6.31
C TYR A 79 -8.47 11.41 -6.50
N HIS A 80 -7.56 11.84 -5.63
CA HIS A 80 -6.18 11.37 -5.59
C HIS A 80 -5.80 10.84 -4.20
N PRO A 81 -6.31 9.65 -3.81
CA PRO A 81 -6.06 9.07 -2.50
C PRO A 81 -4.58 8.85 -2.22
N LEU A 82 -4.20 9.14 -0.97
CA LEU A 82 -2.90 8.79 -0.40
C LEU A 82 -3.03 7.46 0.34
N VAL A 83 -2.07 6.57 0.16
CA VAL A 83 -2.12 5.21 0.69
C VAL A 83 -0.77 4.78 1.28
N ALA A 84 -0.83 4.01 2.37
CA ALA A 84 0.33 3.40 2.99
C ALA A 84 0.10 1.90 3.20
N PHE A 85 1.07 1.08 2.80
CA PHE A 85 1.07 -0.37 2.99
C PHE A 85 2.30 -0.83 3.77
N ASP A 86 2.20 -1.94 4.45
CA ASP A 86 3.38 -2.67 4.91
C ASP A 86 3.93 -3.53 3.77
N GLY A 87 5.09 -3.17 3.25
CA GLY A 87 5.76 -3.87 2.15
C GLY A 87 6.20 -5.30 2.48
N LEU A 88 6.21 -5.70 3.76
CA LEU A 88 6.54 -7.06 4.19
C LEU A 88 5.29 -7.94 4.29
N THR A 89 4.24 -7.43 4.93
CA THR A 89 3.02 -8.20 5.24
C THR A 89 1.90 -7.97 4.25
N LYS A 90 2.00 -6.96 3.41
CA LYS A 90 0.97 -6.48 2.47
C LYS A 90 -0.25 -5.89 3.15
N ASP A 91 -0.15 -5.55 4.43
CA ASP A 91 -1.25 -4.95 5.17
C ASP A 91 -1.48 -3.51 4.71
N PHE A 92 -2.74 -3.13 4.54
CA PHE A 92 -3.12 -1.77 4.19
C PHE A 92 -3.19 -0.92 5.47
N LEU A 93 -2.13 -0.16 5.74
CA LEU A 93 -1.96 0.56 7.00
C LEU A 93 -2.92 1.75 7.12
N LYS A 94 -2.96 2.61 6.10
CA LYS A 94 -3.74 3.84 6.12
C LYS A 94 -4.12 4.28 4.71
N ALA A 95 -5.29 4.89 4.57
CA ALA A 95 -5.73 5.57 3.37
C ALA A 95 -6.39 6.90 3.72
N GLU A 96 -6.23 7.90 2.84
CA GLU A 96 -6.84 9.21 2.94
C GLU A 96 -7.37 9.63 1.57
N LEU A 97 -8.66 9.95 1.49
CA LEU A 97 -9.26 10.51 0.29
C LEU A 97 -8.85 11.98 0.17
N ARG A 98 -8.43 12.40 -1.03
CA ARG A 98 -7.98 13.77 -1.29
C ARG A 98 -8.51 14.23 -2.64
N SER A 99 -8.65 15.56 -2.81
CA SER A 99 -9.00 16.15 -4.12
C SER A 99 -8.04 15.70 -5.23
N GLY A 100 -8.56 15.53 -6.43
CA GLY A 100 -7.81 15.01 -7.58
C GLY A 100 -6.57 15.79 -7.98
N ASN A 101 -6.54 17.11 -7.72
CA ASN A 101 -5.42 17.98 -8.01
C ASN A 101 -4.36 18.07 -6.88
N THR A 102 -4.56 17.35 -5.78
CA THR A 102 -3.60 17.32 -4.66
C THR A 102 -2.31 16.62 -5.09
N TYR A 103 -1.18 17.31 -4.94
CA TYR A 103 0.12 16.72 -5.29
C TYR A 103 0.52 15.60 -4.30
N CYS A 104 1.30 14.60 -4.77
CA CYS A 104 1.65 13.41 -3.98
C CYS A 104 2.21 13.74 -2.59
N SER A 105 3.21 14.64 -2.50
CA SER A 105 3.86 15.00 -1.24
C SER A 105 3.04 15.93 -0.34
N THR A 106 1.98 16.57 -0.85
CA THR A 106 1.16 17.48 -0.04
C THR A 106 0.52 16.73 1.12
N GLY A 107 0.81 17.14 2.36
CA GLY A 107 0.30 16.51 3.58
C GLY A 107 0.87 15.10 3.86
N ALA A 108 1.86 14.62 3.11
CA ALA A 108 2.42 13.28 3.29
C ALA A 108 3.09 13.09 4.66
N ALA A 109 3.77 14.11 5.19
CA ALA A 109 4.35 14.06 6.52
C ALA A 109 3.26 13.99 7.61
N ASP A 110 2.21 14.80 7.51
CA ASP A 110 1.07 14.78 8.44
C ASP A 110 0.29 13.46 8.37
N PHE A 111 0.19 12.89 7.18
CA PHE A 111 -0.41 11.58 6.98
C PHE A 111 0.38 10.46 7.68
N LEU A 112 1.72 10.49 7.61
CA LEU A 112 2.58 9.46 8.16
C LEU A 112 2.85 9.62 9.66
N ASN A 113 2.94 10.85 10.16
CA ASN A 113 3.34 11.10 11.55
C ASN A 113 2.53 10.30 12.59
N PRO A 114 1.18 10.22 12.54
CA PRO A 114 0.43 9.40 13.49
C PRO A 114 0.73 7.90 13.41
N LEU A 115 1.04 7.37 12.22
CA LEU A 115 1.45 5.97 12.05
C LEU A 115 2.81 5.71 12.70
N LEU A 116 3.78 6.57 12.44
CA LEU A 116 5.12 6.45 13.01
C LEU A 116 5.08 6.54 14.54
N GLU A 117 4.31 7.48 15.10
CA GLU A 117 4.09 7.62 16.54
C GLU A 117 3.44 6.38 17.14
N HIS A 118 2.40 5.85 16.51
CA HIS A 118 1.69 4.67 16.98
C HIS A 118 2.62 3.45 17.07
N TYR A 119 3.38 3.17 16.01
CA TYR A 119 4.29 2.03 16.00
C TYR A 119 5.52 2.19 16.91
N ASN A 120 5.91 3.41 17.24
CA ASN A 120 6.93 3.67 18.25
C ASN A 120 6.45 3.39 19.68
N GLN A 121 5.17 3.65 19.96
CA GLN A 121 4.65 3.65 21.35
C GLN A 121 3.90 2.36 21.70
N THR A 122 3.18 1.78 20.76
CA THR A 122 2.13 0.80 21.07
C THR A 122 2.51 -0.63 20.66
N VAL A 123 3.30 -0.81 19.63
CA VAL A 123 3.67 -2.13 19.10
C VAL A 123 5.20 -2.25 19.12
N PRO A 124 5.77 -3.38 19.53
CA PRO A 124 7.23 -3.56 19.57
C PRO A 124 7.80 -3.67 18.14
N VAL A 125 7.90 -2.53 17.45
CA VAL A 125 8.56 -2.42 16.15
C VAL A 125 9.99 -1.94 16.37
N SER A 126 10.95 -2.79 16.02
CA SER A 126 12.39 -2.49 16.20
C SER A 126 12.94 -1.57 15.11
N THR A 127 12.35 -1.61 13.92
CA THR A 127 12.85 -0.86 12.77
C THR A 127 11.69 -0.46 11.87
N ILE A 128 11.62 0.84 11.53
CA ILE A 128 10.70 1.37 10.53
C ILE A 128 11.51 1.92 9.36
N LEU A 129 11.22 1.43 8.16
CA LEU A 129 11.78 1.92 6.91
C LEU A 129 10.66 2.48 6.04
N VAL A 130 10.74 3.77 5.72
CA VAL A 130 9.81 4.44 4.79
C VAL A 130 10.34 4.38 3.37
N ARG A 131 9.53 3.88 2.42
CA ARG A 131 9.86 3.89 0.99
C ARG A 131 8.79 4.67 0.21
N ALA A 132 9.25 5.49 -0.73
CA ALA A 132 8.34 6.26 -1.58
C ALA A 132 8.97 6.57 -2.95
N ASP A 133 8.14 6.90 -3.92
CA ASP A 133 8.60 7.33 -5.22
C ASP A 133 9.04 8.83 -5.22
N SER A 134 9.43 9.33 -6.36
CA SER A 134 9.91 10.71 -6.51
C SER A 134 8.79 11.77 -6.36
N GLY A 135 7.55 11.38 -6.35
CA GLY A 135 6.42 12.26 -6.04
C GLY A 135 6.39 12.70 -4.58
N PHE A 136 7.03 11.90 -3.70
CA PHE A 136 7.12 12.14 -2.27
C PHE A 136 8.48 12.71 -1.83
N ALA A 137 9.35 13.05 -2.77
CA ALA A 137 10.68 13.60 -2.48
C ALA A 137 10.57 15.05 -1.96
N ALA A 138 10.23 15.21 -0.69
CA ALA A 138 10.01 16.49 -0.02
C ALA A 138 10.79 16.55 1.30
N PRO A 139 11.41 17.71 1.64
CA PRO A 139 12.20 17.89 2.87
C PRO A 139 11.44 17.53 4.13
N GLU A 140 10.14 17.85 4.20
CA GLU A 140 9.27 17.63 5.35
C GLU A 140 9.19 16.13 5.69
N LEU A 141 9.19 15.27 4.68
CA LEU A 141 9.14 13.82 4.89
C LEU A 141 10.48 13.27 5.38
N TYR A 142 11.60 13.79 4.87
CA TYR A 142 12.94 13.40 5.34
C TYR A 142 13.16 13.84 6.79
N ASP A 143 12.83 15.11 7.07
CA ASP A 143 12.94 15.70 8.41
C ASP A 143 12.10 14.91 9.42
N LEU A 144 10.87 14.55 9.09
CA LEU A 144 9.99 13.73 9.94
C LEU A 144 10.64 12.37 10.26
N CYS A 145 11.17 11.66 9.24
CA CYS A 145 11.81 10.37 9.47
C CYS A 145 13.07 10.50 10.34
N GLU A 146 13.87 11.54 10.12
CA GLU A 146 15.10 11.82 10.88
C GLU A 146 14.78 12.20 12.32
N GLU A 147 13.80 13.06 12.57
CA GLU A 147 13.35 13.48 13.90
C GLU A 147 12.79 12.31 14.74
N LYS A 148 12.17 11.32 14.06
CA LYS A 148 11.62 10.10 14.69
C LYS A 148 12.60 8.94 14.72
N GLU A 149 13.85 9.13 14.28
CA GLU A 149 14.89 8.10 14.18
C GLU A 149 14.52 6.92 13.29
N HIS A 150 13.71 7.17 12.24
CA HIS A 150 13.34 6.15 11.26
C HIS A 150 14.17 6.23 10.00
N GLN A 151 14.28 5.10 9.33
CA GLN A 151 15.01 4.98 8.07
C GLN A 151 14.09 5.32 6.89
N TYR A 152 14.71 5.83 5.81
CA TYR A 152 13.98 6.04 4.57
C TYR A 152 14.83 5.75 3.33
N VAL A 153 14.13 5.37 2.25
CA VAL A 153 14.68 5.16 0.91
C VAL A 153 13.67 5.72 -0.09
N ILE A 154 13.93 6.91 -0.61
CA ILE A 154 12.99 7.66 -1.45
C ILE A 154 13.65 8.03 -2.77
N ARG A 155 12.97 7.80 -3.89
CA ARG A 155 13.49 8.19 -5.20
C ARG A 155 13.50 9.70 -5.33
N LEU A 156 14.59 10.27 -5.87
CA LEU A 156 14.68 11.69 -6.18
C LEU A 156 14.37 11.96 -7.66
N LYS A 157 13.74 13.09 -7.92
CA LYS A 157 13.62 13.60 -9.30
C LYS A 157 14.98 14.03 -9.83
N ARG A 158 15.19 13.78 -11.12
CA ARG A 158 16.37 14.27 -11.83
C ARG A 158 16.39 15.80 -11.79
N ASN A 159 17.56 16.37 -11.54
CA ASN A 159 17.83 17.78 -11.74
C ASN A 159 19.23 17.97 -12.37
N ALA A 160 19.47 19.10 -12.99
CA ALA A 160 20.70 19.37 -13.73
C ALA A 160 21.97 19.26 -12.86
N ARG A 161 21.87 19.62 -11.57
CA ARG A 161 23.01 19.56 -10.65
C ARG A 161 23.38 18.11 -10.31
N LEU A 162 22.40 17.28 -9.98
CA LEU A 162 22.61 15.85 -9.74
C LEU A 162 23.11 15.13 -11.00
N HIS A 163 22.55 15.47 -12.15
CA HIS A 163 23.01 14.90 -13.43
C HIS A 163 24.48 15.22 -13.67
N LYS A 164 24.89 16.48 -13.50
CA LYS A 164 26.30 16.90 -13.65
C LYS A 164 27.24 16.19 -12.68
N PHE A 165 26.79 15.91 -11.45
CA PHE A 165 27.58 15.08 -10.52
C PHE A 165 27.70 13.64 -11.02
N ALA A 166 26.60 13.06 -11.49
CA ALA A 166 26.61 11.68 -11.96
C ALA A 166 27.55 11.49 -13.16
N GLU A 167 27.57 12.41 -14.10
CA GLU A 167 28.46 12.38 -15.28
C GLU A 167 29.95 12.41 -14.94
N GLN A 168 30.33 12.90 -13.74
CA GLN A 168 31.73 12.92 -13.32
C GLN A 168 32.26 11.54 -12.90
N PHE A 169 31.37 10.60 -12.58
CA PHE A 169 31.74 9.26 -12.11
C PHE A 169 31.74 8.20 -13.20
N VAL A 170 31.12 8.48 -14.35
CA VAL A 170 31.04 7.56 -15.47
C VAL A 170 31.46 8.27 -16.75
N GLN A 171 32.40 7.66 -17.46
CA GLN A 171 32.90 8.15 -18.73
C GLN A 171 32.83 7.03 -19.75
N VAL A 172 32.44 7.38 -20.96
CA VAL A 172 32.51 6.51 -22.12
C VAL A 172 33.89 6.74 -22.72
N GLY A 173 34.76 5.72 -22.70
CA GLY A 173 36.11 5.76 -23.23
C GLY A 173 36.32 4.83 -24.40
N ASP A 174 37.53 4.83 -24.96
CA ASP A 174 37.91 3.99 -26.11
C ASP A 174 37.82 2.47 -25.81
N GLU A 175 37.91 2.10 -24.51
CA GLU A 175 37.79 0.71 -24.05
C GLU A 175 36.36 0.27 -23.74
N THR A 176 35.37 1.12 -24.01
CA THR A 176 33.96 0.81 -23.71
C THR A 176 33.47 -0.33 -24.60
N GLU A 177 33.01 -1.42 -23.96
CA GLU A 177 32.39 -2.54 -24.66
C GLU A 177 30.88 -2.22 -24.95
N TRP A 178 30.62 -1.69 -26.12
CA TRP A 178 29.31 -1.18 -26.53
C TRP A 178 28.22 -2.25 -26.56
N SER A 179 28.57 -3.49 -26.79
CA SER A 179 27.64 -4.61 -26.88
C SER A 179 27.08 -5.06 -25.53
N GLN A 180 27.68 -4.59 -24.44
CA GLN A 180 27.29 -4.98 -23.09
C GLN A 180 26.64 -3.83 -22.33
N LYS A 181 25.70 -4.21 -21.44
CA LYS A 181 25.15 -3.31 -20.45
C LYS A 181 26.19 -2.98 -19.40
N GLU A 182 26.29 -1.72 -19.04
CA GLU A 182 27.19 -1.21 -18.01
C GLU A 182 26.37 -0.56 -16.90
N GLU A 183 26.72 -0.88 -15.64
CA GLU A 183 25.98 -0.40 -14.48
C GLU A 183 26.94 -0.06 -13.33
N HIS A 184 26.79 1.15 -12.78
CA HIS A 184 27.61 1.66 -11.70
C HIS A 184 26.76 2.15 -10.54
N PHE A 185 27.21 1.86 -9.31
CA PHE A 185 26.57 2.28 -8.07
C PHE A 185 27.56 3.07 -7.21
N TYR A 186 27.19 4.28 -6.85
CA TYR A 186 28.00 5.15 -5.98
C TYR A 186 27.09 6.08 -5.20
N SER A 187 27.63 6.76 -4.18
CA SER A 187 26.88 7.72 -3.40
C SER A 187 27.67 9.00 -3.16
N ILE A 188 26.95 10.09 -2.98
CA ILE A 188 27.49 11.41 -2.67
C ILE A 188 26.77 12.00 -1.47
N ARG A 189 27.41 12.95 -0.79
CA ARG A 189 26.73 13.89 0.09
C ARG A 189 26.24 15.07 -0.74
N TYR A 190 24.95 15.33 -0.67
CA TYR A 190 24.31 16.36 -1.47
C TYR A 190 23.33 17.17 -0.62
N GLN A 191 23.35 18.48 -0.80
CA GLN A 191 22.40 19.40 -0.20
C GLN A 191 21.70 20.21 -1.30
N ALA A 192 20.37 20.07 -1.39
CA ALA A 192 19.53 20.97 -2.18
C ALA A 192 19.32 22.30 -1.43
N GLY A 193 18.98 23.35 -2.17
CA GLY A 193 18.82 24.68 -1.57
C GLY A 193 17.73 24.78 -0.50
N THR A 194 16.74 23.87 -0.52
CA THR A 194 15.65 23.80 0.45
C THR A 194 15.92 22.88 1.64
N TRP A 195 17.04 22.15 1.65
CA TRP A 195 17.36 21.19 2.71
C TRP A 195 18.12 21.84 3.84
N LYS A 196 17.79 21.50 5.08
CA LYS A 196 18.47 22.02 6.28
C LYS A 196 19.95 21.59 6.34
N HIS A 197 20.26 20.39 5.86
CA HIS A 197 21.62 19.80 5.86
C HIS A 197 21.81 18.88 4.64
N ASP A 198 23.06 18.42 4.45
CA ASP A 198 23.37 17.46 3.41
C ASP A 198 22.85 16.05 3.77
N ARG A 199 22.46 15.30 2.75
CA ARG A 199 21.98 13.93 2.88
C ARG A 199 22.69 13.01 1.91
N ARG A 200 22.72 11.72 2.21
CA ARG A 200 23.25 10.72 1.31
C ARG A 200 22.33 10.55 0.12
N VAL A 201 22.88 10.75 -1.08
CA VAL A 201 22.21 10.46 -2.35
C VAL A 201 22.95 9.32 -3.04
N CYS A 202 22.27 8.20 -3.20
CA CYS A 202 22.71 7.03 -3.94
C CYS A 202 22.41 7.23 -5.42
N ILE A 203 23.39 6.96 -6.27
CA ILE A 203 23.31 7.15 -7.70
C ILE A 203 23.52 5.80 -8.38
N ARG A 204 22.64 5.46 -9.30
CA ARG A 204 22.77 4.35 -10.23
C ARG A 204 22.90 4.94 -11.63
N SER A 205 24.00 4.62 -12.29
CA SER A 205 24.24 5.01 -13.69
C SER A 205 24.23 3.77 -14.56
N VAL A 206 23.35 3.74 -15.54
CA VAL A 206 23.14 2.59 -16.43
C VAL A 206 23.27 3.04 -17.87
N ARG A 207 24.06 2.30 -18.63
CA ARG A 207 24.11 2.34 -20.08
C ARG A 207 23.65 0.99 -20.62
N GLU A 208 22.56 0.96 -21.34
CA GLU A 208 22.10 -0.26 -21.98
C GLU A 208 23.01 -0.65 -23.16
N ALA A 209 22.97 -1.91 -23.57
CA ALA A 209 23.75 -2.38 -24.71
C ALA A 209 23.44 -1.57 -25.97
N ASN A 210 24.48 -1.13 -26.66
CA ASN A 210 24.45 -0.30 -27.87
C ASN A 210 23.91 1.15 -27.67
N GLU A 211 23.76 1.61 -26.40
CA GLU A 211 23.49 3.03 -26.12
C GLU A 211 24.78 3.83 -25.92
N LEU A 212 24.74 5.11 -26.29
CA LEU A 212 25.88 6.02 -26.19
C LEU A 212 25.95 6.80 -24.88
N ILE A 213 24.85 6.81 -24.11
CA ILE A 213 24.72 7.67 -22.92
C ILE A 213 24.32 6.85 -21.70
N PHE A 214 24.78 7.32 -20.54
CA PHE A 214 24.32 6.80 -19.26
C PHE A 214 23.01 7.44 -18.82
N HIS A 215 22.08 6.62 -18.35
CA HIS A 215 20.88 7.05 -17.65
C HIS A 215 21.15 7.00 -16.15
N HIS A 216 20.85 8.11 -15.45
CA HIS A 216 21.10 8.24 -14.03
C HIS A 216 19.78 8.23 -13.24
N GLU A 217 19.76 7.43 -12.17
CA GLU A 217 18.71 7.39 -11.18
C GLU A 217 19.25 7.82 -9.83
N PHE A 218 18.41 8.41 -8.99
CA PHE A 218 18.82 8.98 -7.71
C PHE A 218 17.86 8.53 -6.60
N ILE A 219 18.44 8.12 -5.48
CA ILE A 219 17.71 7.76 -4.26
C ILE A 219 18.32 8.54 -3.10
N ILE A 220 17.48 9.21 -2.32
CA ILE A 220 17.88 9.83 -1.06
C ILE A 220 17.62 8.86 0.09
N THR A 221 18.54 8.82 1.07
CA THR A 221 18.43 7.92 2.21
C THR A 221 19.23 8.44 3.41
N ASN A 222 18.82 8.05 4.62
CA ASN A 222 19.61 8.20 5.84
C ASN A 222 20.27 6.89 6.29
N LEU A 223 20.16 5.82 5.50
CA LEU A 223 20.90 4.59 5.76
C LEU A 223 22.39 4.86 5.81
N SER A 224 23.10 4.24 6.76
CA SER A 224 24.54 4.42 6.92
C SER A 224 25.33 3.90 5.70
N ASP A 225 26.57 4.37 5.54
CA ASP A 225 27.42 3.96 4.43
C ASP A 225 27.87 2.47 4.49
N VAL A 226 27.59 1.78 5.60
CA VAL A 226 27.74 0.33 5.72
C VAL A 226 26.79 -0.42 4.76
N VAL A 227 25.61 0.15 4.50
CA VAL A 227 24.68 -0.37 3.49
C VAL A 227 25.16 0.13 2.12
N SER A 228 25.60 -0.78 1.25
CA SER A 228 26.08 -0.41 -0.09
C SER A 228 25.00 0.29 -0.92
N THR A 229 25.41 1.11 -1.88
CA THR A 229 24.47 1.79 -2.79
C THR A 229 23.60 0.80 -3.55
N GLU A 230 24.16 -0.32 -3.97
CA GLU A 230 23.40 -1.39 -4.64
C GLU A 230 22.32 -1.98 -3.72
N GLN A 231 22.63 -2.23 -2.44
CA GLN A 231 21.63 -2.71 -1.46
C GLN A 231 20.52 -1.70 -1.22
N VAL A 232 20.81 -0.39 -1.26
CA VAL A 232 19.80 0.66 -1.20
C VAL A 232 18.84 0.56 -2.39
N TYR A 233 19.37 0.36 -3.61
CA TYR A 233 18.56 0.16 -4.81
C TYR A 233 17.74 -1.14 -4.74
N GLN A 234 18.32 -2.24 -4.31
CA GLN A 234 17.59 -3.51 -4.10
C GLN A 234 16.45 -3.35 -3.11
N THR A 235 16.66 -2.56 -2.06
CA THR A 235 15.62 -2.23 -1.07
C THR A 235 14.51 -1.38 -1.69
N TYR A 236 14.86 -0.40 -2.52
CA TYR A 236 13.91 0.44 -3.22
C TYR A 236 13.07 -0.35 -4.24
N TRP A 237 13.69 -1.20 -5.04
CA TRP A 237 12.98 -1.96 -6.10
C TRP A 237 11.88 -2.86 -5.56
N LYS A 238 12.02 -3.35 -4.34
CA LYS A 238 10.95 -4.12 -3.67
C LYS A 238 9.66 -3.31 -3.46
N ARG A 239 9.73 -1.95 -3.50
CA ARG A 239 8.55 -1.09 -3.46
C ARG A 239 7.59 -1.34 -4.64
N GLY A 240 8.10 -1.70 -5.80
CA GLY A 240 7.27 -2.00 -6.98
C GLY A 240 6.19 -3.04 -6.73
N THR A 241 6.32 -3.86 -5.68
CA THR A 241 5.28 -4.82 -5.29
C THR A 241 4.01 -4.15 -4.76
N MET A 242 4.10 -2.92 -4.24
CA MET A 242 2.95 -2.14 -3.73
C MET A 242 1.90 -1.86 -4.81
N GLU A 243 2.32 -1.68 -6.05
CA GLU A 243 1.39 -1.50 -7.19
C GLU A 243 0.42 -2.67 -7.32
N ASN A 244 0.88 -3.90 -7.02
CA ASN A 244 0.02 -5.09 -6.99
C ASN A 244 -0.98 -5.06 -5.83
N PHE A 245 -0.61 -4.49 -4.68
CA PHE A 245 -1.50 -4.36 -3.53
C PHE A 245 -2.61 -3.35 -3.82
N ILE A 246 -2.26 -2.18 -4.39
CA ILE A 246 -3.21 -1.18 -4.84
C ILE A 246 -4.15 -1.77 -5.91
N LYS A 247 -3.60 -2.50 -6.87
CA LYS A 247 -4.39 -3.17 -7.91
C LYS A 247 -5.35 -4.22 -7.33
N GLU A 248 -4.92 -5.00 -6.33
CA GLU A 248 -5.78 -5.96 -5.63
C GLU A 248 -6.88 -5.24 -4.83
N ALA A 249 -6.55 -4.12 -4.15
CA ALA A 249 -7.54 -3.30 -3.43
C ALA A 249 -8.61 -2.73 -4.38
N LYS A 250 -8.20 -2.19 -5.52
CA LYS A 250 -9.13 -1.68 -6.56
C LYS A 250 -9.99 -2.78 -7.16
N ASN A 251 -9.38 -3.80 -7.74
CA ASN A 251 -10.09 -4.83 -8.50
C ASN A 251 -10.84 -5.83 -7.62
N GLY A 252 -10.36 -6.05 -6.40
CA GLY A 252 -10.92 -7.04 -5.48
C GLY A 252 -11.89 -6.47 -4.47
N PHE A 253 -11.71 -5.23 -4.04
CA PHE A 253 -12.43 -4.63 -2.93
C PHE A 253 -13.05 -3.28 -3.27
N PHE A 254 -12.99 -2.86 -4.54
CA PHE A 254 -13.62 -1.62 -5.03
C PHE A 254 -13.11 -0.36 -4.31
N PHE A 255 -11.83 -0.34 -3.96
CA PHE A 255 -11.19 0.76 -3.24
C PHE A 255 -11.31 2.12 -3.95
N ASP A 256 -11.34 2.10 -5.27
CA ASP A 256 -11.45 3.28 -6.14
C ASP A 256 -12.90 3.63 -6.53
N LYS A 257 -13.92 3.00 -5.94
CA LYS A 257 -15.32 3.30 -6.24
C LYS A 257 -15.85 4.40 -5.33
N THR A 258 -15.96 5.58 -5.92
CA THR A 258 -16.43 6.82 -5.31
C THR A 258 -17.65 7.30 -6.10
N ASP A 259 -18.82 6.73 -5.79
CA ASP A 259 -20.06 6.93 -6.54
C ASP A 259 -21.12 7.72 -5.75
N SER A 260 -20.75 8.34 -4.62
CA SER A 260 -21.56 9.31 -3.90
C SER A 260 -21.22 10.75 -4.30
N SER A 261 -22.20 11.64 -4.21
CA SER A 261 -21.98 13.08 -4.34
C SER A 261 -21.23 13.69 -3.15
N HIS A 262 -21.24 13.04 -1.98
CA HIS A 262 -20.66 13.53 -0.75
C HIS A 262 -19.24 12.99 -0.51
N PHE A 263 -18.30 13.88 -0.20
CA PHE A 263 -16.91 13.53 0.04
C PHE A 263 -16.75 12.55 1.22
N LEU A 264 -17.41 12.84 2.35
CA LEU A 264 -17.31 12.01 3.56
C LEU A 264 -17.84 10.58 3.30
N GLU A 265 -18.92 10.42 2.55
CA GLU A 265 -19.45 9.11 2.21
C GLU A 265 -18.46 8.31 1.36
N ASN A 266 -17.84 8.94 0.37
CA ASN A 266 -16.78 8.31 -0.43
C ASN A 266 -15.57 7.91 0.43
N ALA A 267 -15.16 8.75 1.39
CA ALA A 267 -14.08 8.43 2.33
C ALA A 267 -14.42 7.24 3.25
N VAL A 268 -15.65 7.17 3.74
CA VAL A 268 -16.14 6.04 4.56
C VAL A 268 -16.18 4.75 3.73
N ARG A 269 -16.68 4.79 2.50
CA ARG A 269 -16.69 3.64 1.58
C ARG A 269 -15.29 3.14 1.27
N MET A 270 -14.37 4.05 1.00
CA MET A 270 -12.97 3.74 0.80
C MET A 270 -12.39 3.03 2.02
N MET A 271 -12.69 3.50 3.25
CA MET A 271 -12.21 2.89 4.48
C MET A 271 -12.79 1.48 4.71
N VAL A 272 -14.06 1.24 4.36
CA VAL A 272 -14.66 -0.11 4.39
C VAL A 272 -13.96 -1.05 3.40
N SER A 273 -13.52 -0.55 2.25
CA SER A 273 -12.71 -1.33 1.30
C SER A 273 -11.34 -1.69 1.87
N VAL A 274 -10.69 -0.78 2.58
CA VAL A 274 -9.43 -1.03 3.31
C VAL A 274 -9.61 -2.15 4.35
N LEU A 275 -10.65 -2.06 5.18
CA LEU A 275 -10.97 -3.10 6.16
C LEU A 275 -11.21 -4.46 5.50
N SER A 276 -11.97 -4.48 4.42
CA SER A 276 -12.27 -5.71 3.68
C SER A 276 -11.01 -6.35 3.07
N TYR A 277 -10.12 -5.52 2.52
CA TYR A 277 -8.81 -5.95 2.04
C TYR A 277 -7.98 -6.57 3.18
N ASN A 278 -7.89 -5.89 4.32
CA ASN A 278 -7.12 -6.34 5.45
C ASN A 278 -7.66 -7.64 6.06
N ILE A 279 -8.97 -7.77 6.25
CA ILE A 279 -9.58 -9.03 6.71
C ILE A 279 -9.19 -10.18 5.79
N ASN A 280 -9.26 -9.99 4.47
CA ASN A 280 -8.81 -11.01 3.53
C ASN A 280 -7.31 -11.30 3.65
N ASN A 281 -6.47 -10.27 3.78
CA ASN A 281 -5.03 -10.45 3.94
C ASN A 281 -4.68 -11.17 5.25
N PHE A 282 -5.40 -10.89 6.34
CA PHE A 282 -5.22 -11.57 7.63
C PHE A 282 -5.57 -13.06 7.53
N ILE A 283 -6.74 -13.38 6.98
CA ILE A 283 -7.15 -14.77 6.75
C ILE A 283 -6.11 -15.48 5.87
N ARG A 284 -5.68 -14.86 4.78
CA ARG A 284 -4.69 -15.40 3.84
C ARG A 284 -3.35 -15.71 4.52
N THR A 285 -2.86 -14.82 5.34
CA THR A 285 -1.53 -14.93 5.96
C THR A 285 -1.53 -15.79 7.23
N LEU A 286 -2.64 -15.83 7.97
CA LEU A 286 -2.74 -16.59 9.22
C LEU A 286 -3.31 -18.01 9.05
N ALA A 287 -4.22 -18.21 8.10
CA ALA A 287 -4.96 -19.47 7.99
C ALA A 287 -4.69 -20.28 6.72
N PHE A 288 -4.13 -19.67 5.67
CA PHE A 288 -3.87 -20.40 4.42
C PHE A 288 -2.55 -21.19 4.49
N PRO A 289 -2.47 -22.36 3.86
CA PRO A 289 -1.21 -23.07 3.68
C PRO A 289 -0.24 -22.24 2.83
N GLU A 290 1.08 -22.37 3.04
CA GLU A 290 2.12 -21.55 2.40
C GLU A 290 1.96 -21.44 0.88
N LYS A 291 1.68 -22.56 0.19
CA LYS A 291 1.45 -22.61 -1.27
C LYS A 291 0.28 -21.76 -1.74
N ALA A 292 -0.66 -21.39 -0.86
CA ALA A 292 -1.87 -20.63 -1.19
C ALA A 292 -1.84 -19.18 -0.69
N LYS A 293 -0.86 -18.79 0.13
CA LYS A 293 -0.71 -17.41 0.65
C LYS A 293 -0.48 -16.36 -0.45
N GLY A 294 0.02 -16.76 -1.63
CA GLY A 294 0.21 -15.89 -2.79
C GLY A 294 -1.06 -15.65 -3.64
N LEU A 295 -2.18 -16.31 -3.34
CA LEU A 295 -3.41 -16.18 -4.11
C LEU A 295 -4.01 -14.78 -4.00
N GLN A 296 -4.42 -14.22 -5.14
CA GLN A 296 -5.22 -13.00 -5.17
C GLN A 296 -6.67 -13.28 -4.79
N ILE A 297 -7.38 -12.25 -4.31
CA ILE A 297 -8.78 -12.37 -3.84
C ILE A 297 -9.72 -13.00 -4.88
N GLN A 298 -9.53 -12.73 -6.17
CA GLN A 298 -10.36 -13.32 -7.23
C GLN A 298 -10.23 -14.85 -7.26
N SER A 299 -9.00 -15.37 -7.12
CA SER A 299 -8.73 -16.81 -7.03
C SER A 299 -9.28 -17.40 -5.72
N ILE A 300 -9.16 -16.67 -4.62
CA ILE A 300 -9.74 -17.06 -3.32
C ILE A 300 -11.25 -17.17 -3.41
N ARG A 301 -11.92 -16.16 -3.99
CA ARG A 301 -13.39 -16.20 -4.21
C ARG A 301 -13.80 -17.39 -5.05
N LEU A 302 -13.09 -17.67 -6.15
CA LEU A 302 -13.42 -18.78 -7.02
C LEU A 302 -13.24 -20.13 -6.33
N ARG A 303 -12.16 -20.30 -5.55
CA ARG A 303 -11.81 -21.58 -4.93
C ARG A 303 -12.54 -21.87 -3.64
N PHE A 304 -12.83 -20.82 -2.82
CA PHE A 304 -13.27 -21.02 -1.44
C PHE A 304 -14.61 -20.35 -1.09
N PHE A 305 -15.08 -19.38 -1.88
CA PHE A 305 -16.37 -18.74 -1.64
C PHE A 305 -17.47 -19.15 -2.62
N LYS A 306 -17.12 -19.35 -3.91
CA LYS A 306 -18.09 -19.76 -4.94
C LYS A 306 -18.29 -21.27 -4.95
N ILE A 307 -18.61 -21.85 -3.78
CA ILE A 307 -18.90 -23.28 -3.63
C ILE A 307 -20.41 -23.47 -3.63
N ALA A 308 -20.90 -24.37 -4.46
CA ALA A 308 -22.32 -24.72 -4.48
C ALA A 308 -22.74 -25.30 -3.12
N GLY A 309 -23.79 -24.75 -2.53
CA GLY A 309 -24.27 -25.15 -1.22
C GLY A 309 -25.80 -25.12 -1.12
N LYS A 310 -26.34 -25.91 -0.20
CA LYS A 310 -27.75 -25.93 0.13
C LYS A 310 -27.96 -25.71 1.63
N LEU A 311 -28.80 -24.74 1.96
CA LEU A 311 -29.23 -24.51 3.33
C LEU A 311 -30.34 -25.49 3.68
N ILE A 312 -30.20 -26.25 4.74
CA ILE A 312 -31.17 -27.25 5.21
C ILE A 312 -31.57 -26.93 6.64
N HIS A 313 -32.89 -26.90 6.87
CA HIS A 313 -33.45 -26.86 8.21
C HIS A 313 -33.80 -28.30 8.65
N SER A 314 -33.26 -28.75 9.77
CA SER A 314 -33.56 -30.04 10.36
C SER A 314 -33.76 -29.86 11.86
N GLY A 315 -35.00 -29.95 12.30
CA GLY A 315 -35.39 -29.65 13.67
C GLY A 315 -35.06 -28.19 14.02
N ARG A 316 -34.33 -27.97 15.12
CA ARG A 316 -33.90 -26.63 15.59
C ARG A 316 -32.53 -26.21 15.02
N ARG A 317 -31.96 -26.96 14.08
CA ARG A 317 -30.65 -26.71 13.51
C ARG A 317 -30.72 -26.29 12.06
N MET A 318 -29.95 -25.27 11.71
CA MET A 318 -29.71 -24.86 10.34
C MET A 318 -28.34 -25.39 9.92
N MET A 319 -28.28 -26.10 8.80
CA MET A 319 -27.05 -26.69 8.26
C MET A 319 -26.81 -26.21 6.85
N LEU A 320 -25.58 -25.78 6.57
CA LEU A 320 -25.10 -25.50 5.22
C LEU A 320 -24.42 -26.77 4.69
N LYS A 321 -25.01 -27.43 3.72
CA LYS A 321 -24.40 -28.54 2.98
C LYS A 321 -23.67 -27.98 1.77
N LEU A 322 -22.35 -28.21 1.70
CA LEU A 322 -21.54 -27.85 0.54
C LEU A 322 -21.40 -29.02 -0.43
N SER A 323 -21.09 -28.72 -1.70
CA SER A 323 -20.81 -29.74 -2.72
C SER A 323 -19.62 -30.60 -2.30
N THR A 324 -19.77 -31.93 -2.38
CA THR A 324 -18.69 -32.90 -2.07
C THR A 324 -17.71 -33.12 -3.21
N HIS A 325 -18.00 -32.60 -4.41
CA HIS A 325 -17.13 -32.73 -5.59
C HIS A 325 -16.26 -31.48 -5.83
N HIS A 326 -16.06 -30.66 -4.80
CA HIS A 326 -15.23 -29.47 -4.91
C HIS A 326 -13.75 -29.83 -4.86
N VAL A 327 -12.99 -29.46 -5.91
CA VAL A 327 -11.56 -29.81 -6.08
C VAL A 327 -10.69 -29.34 -4.93
N TYR A 328 -11.04 -28.23 -4.27
CA TYR A 328 -10.29 -27.62 -3.16
C TYR A 328 -10.91 -27.95 -1.78
N GLN A 329 -11.65 -29.03 -1.65
CA GLN A 329 -12.37 -29.38 -0.40
C GLN A 329 -11.43 -29.48 0.79
N ASP A 330 -10.30 -30.18 0.66
CA ASP A 330 -9.35 -30.39 1.76
C ASP A 330 -8.70 -29.07 2.20
N GLU A 331 -8.33 -28.22 1.25
CA GLU A 331 -7.79 -26.88 1.52
C GLU A 331 -8.83 -26.01 2.20
N PHE A 332 -10.09 -26.05 1.76
CA PHE A 332 -11.19 -25.31 2.40
C PHE A 332 -11.38 -25.70 3.86
N PHE A 333 -11.45 -26.99 4.18
CA PHE A 333 -11.60 -27.44 5.57
C PHE A 333 -10.34 -27.21 6.41
N HIS A 334 -9.17 -27.25 5.81
CA HIS A 334 -7.93 -26.84 6.48
C HIS A 334 -8.00 -25.37 6.89
N ILE A 335 -8.30 -24.47 5.96
CA ILE A 335 -8.43 -23.03 6.20
C ILE A 335 -9.50 -22.73 7.25
N LEU A 336 -10.67 -23.37 7.13
CA LEU A 336 -11.77 -23.19 8.09
C LEU A 336 -11.35 -23.57 9.53
N ARG A 337 -10.67 -24.71 9.69
CA ARG A 337 -10.14 -25.13 11.01
C ARG A 337 -9.11 -24.16 11.56
N GLN A 338 -8.20 -23.64 10.69
CA GLN A 338 -7.24 -22.65 11.11
C GLN A 338 -7.93 -21.35 11.57
N ILE A 339 -8.92 -20.85 10.82
CA ILE A 339 -9.71 -19.68 11.22
C ILE A 339 -10.39 -19.90 12.57
N GLN A 340 -11.00 -21.07 12.78
CA GLN A 340 -11.67 -21.42 14.05
C GLN A 340 -10.73 -21.57 15.25
N SER A 341 -9.45 -21.84 15.00
CA SER A 341 -8.42 -21.94 16.04
C SER A 341 -7.77 -20.61 16.41
N LEU A 342 -8.00 -19.52 15.63
CA LEU A 342 -7.48 -18.20 15.95
C LEU A 342 -8.15 -17.69 17.22
N SER A 343 -7.34 -17.34 18.21
CA SER A 343 -7.78 -16.62 19.42
C SER A 343 -7.57 -15.12 19.21
N TRP A 344 -8.63 -14.33 19.37
CA TRP A 344 -8.61 -12.88 19.16
C TRP A 344 -8.64 -12.10 20.48
#